data_4f01d1c9d0d073b0f059d444bfbe0042
#
_entry.id   4f01d1c9d0d073b0f059d444bfbe0042
#
_cell.length_a   1.000
_cell.length_b   1.000
_cell.length_c   1.000
_cell.angle_alpha   90.00
_cell.angle_beta   90.00
_cell.angle_gamma   90.00
#
_symmetry.space_group_name_H-M   'P 1'
#
loop_
_entity.id
_entity.type
_entity.pdbx_description
1 polymer ?
#
loop_
_entity_poly.entity_id
_entity_poly.type
_entity_poly.pdbx_seq_one_letter_code
_entity_poly.pdbx_strand_id
1 'polypeptide(L)'
;GDRTAQQNYLAVSSAAELVRDSIDQMRYTETTTTTYEWDEKSEGYVQTGSSSTEKLPTGLMGDWLTDGARNGGCTDTITITLPDEALPPVKASFSMTGRGTGSGGYDIRIAFSLADAGDADDCRMTLRLSGSVSESTDVYANTAGWSRIDELTIT
;
A
#
# COMPACT_ATOMS: atom_id res chain seq x y z
N GLY A 1 -29.79 -9.61 -21.27
CA GLY A 1 -30.39 -8.45 -21.91
C GLY A 1 -29.67 -7.16 -21.57
N ASP A 2 -30.14 -6.06 -22.14
CA ASP A 2 -29.50 -4.75 -21.94
C ASP A 2 -29.46 -4.32 -20.48
N ARG A 3 -30.49 -4.67 -19.72
CA ARG A 3 -30.55 -4.35 -18.32
C ARG A 3 -29.47 -5.07 -17.52
N THR A 4 -29.22 -6.33 -17.82
CA THR A 4 -28.16 -7.09 -17.17
C THR A 4 -26.79 -6.55 -17.54
N ALA A 5 -26.55 -6.19 -18.78
CA ALA A 5 -25.30 -5.59 -19.22
C ALA A 5 -25.06 -4.25 -18.54
N GLN A 6 -26.10 -3.42 -18.38
CA GLN A 6 -25.99 -2.15 -17.66
C GLN A 6 -25.68 -2.35 -16.18
N GLN A 7 -26.31 -3.33 -15.53
CA GLN A 7 -26.03 -3.67 -14.12
C GLN A 7 -24.61 -4.19 -13.93
N ASN A 8 -24.13 -5.03 -14.86
CA ASN A 8 -22.78 -5.54 -14.81
C ASN A 8 -21.74 -4.41 -14.94
N TYR A 9 -21.93 -3.51 -15.90
CA TYR A 9 -21.07 -2.36 -16.07
C TYR A 9 -21.10 -1.45 -14.85
N LEU A 10 -22.30 -1.16 -14.33
CA LEU A 10 -22.45 -0.33 -13.13
C LEU A 10 -21.76 -0.95 -11.92
N ALA A 11 -21.85 -2.27 -11.75
CA ALA A 11 -21.18 -2.97 -10.67
C ALA A 11 -19.66 -2.77 -10.74
N VAL A 12 -19.05 -3.03 -11.89
CA VAL A 12 -17.61 -2.92 -12.08
C VAL A 12 -17.14 -1.46 -11.89
N SER A 13 -17.85 -0.50 -12.50
CA SER A 13 -17.47 0.92 -12.36
C SER A 13 -17.66 1.45 -10.95
N SER A 14 -18.70 1.00 -10.25
CA SER A 14 -18.93 1.39 -8.85
C SER A 14 -17.86 0.85 -7.92
N ALA A 15 -17.43 -0.40 -8.12
CA ALA A 15 -16.34 -0.98 -7.35
C ALA A 15 -15.02 -0.22 -7.59
N ALA A 16 -14.75 0.15 -8.83
CA ALA A 16 -13.56 0.94 -9.17
C ALA A 16 -13.59 2.33 -8.51
N GLU A 17 -14.74 3.00 -8.51
CA GLU A 17 -14.91 4.29 -7.83
C GLU A 17 -14.71 4.18 -6.32
N LEU A 18 -15.27 3.13 -5.72
CA LEU A 18 -15.13 2.89 -4.28
C LEU A 18 -13.66 2.77 -3.88
N VAL A 19 -12.88 2.02 -4.67
CA VAL A 19 -11.45 1.89 -4.44
C VAL A 19 -10.73 3.21 -4.68
N ARG A 20 -11.03 3.89 -5.79
CA ARG A 20 -10.39 5.16 -6.13
C ARG A 20 -10.63 6.23 -5.08
N ASP A 21 -11.85 6.32 -4.55
CA ASP A 21 -12.20 7.31 -3.54
C ASP A 21 -11.46 7.09 -2.21
N SER A 22 -10.98 5.89 -1.97
CA SER A 22 -10.21 5.57 -0.76
C SER A 22 -8.73 5.90 -0.87
N ILE A 23 -8.23 6.20 -2.06
CA ILE A 23 -6.79 6.37 -2.34
C ILE A 23 -6.19 7.61 -1.66
N ASP A 24 -6.93 8.71 -1.61
CA ASP A 24 -6.40 9.99 -1.12
C ASP A 24 -5.92 9.94 0.32
N GLN A 25 -6.38 8.96 1.09
CA GLN A 25 -6.00 8.80 2.49
C GLN A 25 -5.06 7.62 2.73
N MET A 26 -4.63 6.96 1.66
CA MET A 26 -3.74 5.81 1.78
C MET A 26 -2.31 6.24 2.00
N ARG A 27 -1.81 5.98 3.19
CA ARG A 27 -0.43 6.28 3.56
C ARG A 27 0.12 5.21 4.47
N TYR A 28 1.29 4.70 4.14
CA TYR A 28 2.06 3.82 5.00
C TYR A 28 3.30 4.55 5.45
N THR A 29 3.58 4.56 6.76
CA THR A 29 4.79 5.17 7.30
C THR A 29 5.50 4.18 8.20
N GLU A 30 6.80 4.00 7.98
CA GLU A 30 7.68 3.24 8.85
C GLU A 30 8.72 4.18 9.45
N THR A 31 8.84 4.16 10.78
CA THR A 31 9.81 4.96 11.51
C THR A 31 10.77 4.03 12.23
N THR A 32 12.05 4.16 11.95
CA THR A 32 13.11 3.38 12.58
C THR A 32 14.01 4.30 13.38
N THR A 33 14.16 4.00 14.67
CA THR A 33 15.05 4.72 15.56
C THR A 33 16.25 3.84 15.86
N THR A 34 17.45 4.35 15.58
CA THR A 34 18.71 3.66 15.87
C THR A 34 19.48 4.51 16.87
N THR A 35 19.92 3.90 17.96
CA THR A 35 20.62 4.58 19.04
C THR A 35 22.08 4.14 19.05
N TYR A 36 22.98 5.11 19.21
CA TYR A 36 24.42 4.91 19.27
C TYR A 36 24.95 5.52 20.56
N GLU A 37 25.86 4.80 21.21
CA GLU A 37 26.52 5.26 22.42
C GLU A 37 28.02 5.12 22.28
N TRP A 38 28.74 6.02 22.97
CA TRP A 38 30.20 5.99 22.98
C TRP A 38 30.69 4.74 23.69
N ASP A 39 31.59 4.01 23.04
CA ASP A 39 32.27 2.84 23.62
C ASP A 39 33.75 3.15 23.80
N GLU A 40 34.22 3.16 25.05
CA GLU A 40 35.60 3.49 25.37
C GLU A 40 36.59 2.43 24.86
N LYS A 41 36.19 1.18 24.78
CA LYS A 41 37.07 0.10 24.31
C LYS A 41 37.41 0.24 22.83
N SER A 42 36.42 0.52 22.00
CA SER A 42 36.62 0.71 20.56
C SER A 42 36.95 2.14 20.18
N GLU A 43 36.84 3.09 21.12
CA GLU A 43 37.02 4.53 20.89
C GLU A 43 36.13 5.06 19.77
N GLY A 44 34.86 4.68 19.81
CA GLY A 44 33.89 5.08 18.82
C GLY A 44 32.46 4.89 19.29
N TYR A 45 31.52 5.35 18.48
CA TYR A 45 30.10 5.12 18.72
C TYR A 45 29.68 3.76 18.18
N VAL A 46 28.99 3.00 19.00
CA VAL A 46 28.46 1.69 18.64
C VAL A 46 26.94 1.70 18.78
N GLN A 47 26.30 0.93 17.93
CA GLN A 47 24.84 0.81 17.98
C GLN A 47 24.45 0.02 19.22
N THR A 48 23.59 0.63 20.06
CA THR A 48 23.11 0.01 21.30
C THR A 48 21.64 -0.34 21.25
N GLY A 49 20.90 0.14 20.26
CA GLY A 49 19.50 -0.18 20.13
C GLY A 49 18.95 0.16 18.78
N SER A 50 17.85 -0.50 18.44
CA SER A 50 17.08 -0.21 17.24
C SER A 50 15.62 -0.56 17.51
N SER A 51 14.71 0.28 17.09
CA SER A 51 13.28 0.04 17.17
C SER A 51 12.60 0.56 15.94
N SER A 52 11.50 -0.11 15.53
CA SER A 52 10.69 0.33 14.39
C SER A 52 9.23 0.40 14.79
N THR A 53 8.55 1.40 14.29
CA THR A 53 7.10 1.54 14.40
C THR A 53 6.51 1.77 13.03
N GLU A 54 5.27 1.33 12.85
CA GLU A 54 4.53 1.50 11.61
C GLU A 54 3.25 2.28 11.87
N LYS A 55 2.92 3.19 10.98
CA LYS A 55 1.59 3.79 10.91
C LYS A 55 0.90 3.24 9.68
N LEU A 56 -0.14 2.44 9.90
CA LEU A 56 -0.78 1.66 8.84
C LEU A 56 -1.91 2.44 8.18
N PRO A 57 -2.07 2.31 6.87
CA PRO A 57 -3.23 2.86 6.19
C PRO A 57 -4.50 2.10 6.57
N THR A 58 -5.61 2.78 6.52
CA THR A 58 -6.93 2.18 6.76
C THR A 58 -7.76 2.26 5.48
N GLY A 59 -8.88 1.52 5.45
CA GLY A 59 -9.77 1.48 4.31
C GLY A 59 -9.59 0.24 3.46
N LEU A 60 -10.29 0.22 2.34
CA LEU A 60 -10.39 -0.97 1.48
C LEU A 60 -9.05 -1.47 0.96
N MET A 61 -8.13 -0.56 0.63
CA MET A 61 -6.80 -0.91 0.14
C MET A 61 -5.73 -0.97 1.24
N GLY A 62 -6.10 -0.68 2.49
CA GLY A 62 -5.12 -0.53 3.56
C GLY A 62 -4.26 -1.77 3.76
N ASP A 63 -4.87 -2.95 3.79
CA ASP A 63 -4.15 -4.20 3.96
C ASP A 63 -3.23 -4.49 2.78
N TRP A 64 -3.66 -4.18 1.57
CA TRP A 64 -2.85 -4.38 0.36
C TRP A 64 -1.61 -3.49 0.37
N LEU A 65 -1.79 -2.21 0.68
CA LEU A 65 -0.66 -1.27 0.73
C LEU A 65 0.32 -1.66 1.85
N THR A 66 -0.20 -2.10 2.99
CA THR A 66 0.62 -2.58 4.10
C THR A 66 1.46 -3.78 3.70
N ASP A 67 0.84 -4.78 3.09
CA ASP A 67 1.54 -5.99 2.64
C ASP A 67 2.59 -5.66 1.57
N GLY A 68 2.23 -4.82 0.62
CA GLY A 68 3.15 -4.38 -0.43
C GLY A 68 4.34 -3.60 0.11
N ALA A 69 4.11 -2.73 1.08
CA ALA A 69 5.17 -1.95 1.72
C ALA A 69 6.14 -2.85 2.49
N ARG A 70 5.61 -3.80 3.27
CA ARG A 70 6.42 -4.70 4.08
C ARG A 70 7.24 -5.69 3.25
N ASN A 71 6.74 -6.08 2.09
CA ASN A 71 7.32 -7.16 1.28
C ASN A 71 7.98 -6.67 -0.01
N GLY A 72 8.00 -5.36 -0.26
CA GLY A 72 8.54 -4.81 -1.50
C GLY A 72 7.67 -5.06 -2.72
N GLY A 73 6.41 -5.34 -2.51
CA GLY A 73 5.42 -5.65 -3.52
C GLY A 73 4.50 -6.77 -3.06
N CYS A 74 3.35 -6.91 -3.67
CA CYS A 74 2.41 -8.01 -3.38
C CYS A 74 1.37 -8.15 -4.48
N THR A 75 0.66 -9.27 -4.45
CA THR A 75 -0.54 -9.50 -5.24
C THR A 75 -1.62 -10.06 -4.33
N ASP A 76 -2.85 -9.69 -4.58
CA ASP A 76 -3.99 -10.24 -3.86
C ASP A 76 -5.25 -10.12 -4.71
N THR A 77 -6.27 -10.87 -4.35
CA THR A 77 -7.57 -10.84 -5.02
C THR A 77 -8.66 -10.89 -3.97
N ILE A 78 -9.61 -9.98 -4.07
CA ILE A 78 -10.79 -9.97 -3.19
C ILE A 78 -12.06 -9.88 -4.02
N THR A 79 -13.18 -10.23 -3.38
CA THR A 79 -14.51 -10.01 -3.93
C THR A 79 -15.15 -8.83 -3.20
N ILE A 80 -15.58 -7.83 -3.96
CA ILE A 80 -16.26 -6.66 -3.44
C ILE A 80 -17.76 -6.86 -3.61
N THR A 81 -18.48 -6.85 -2.49
CA THR A 81 -19.94 -6.84 -2.46
C THR A 81 -20.41 -5.42 -2.30
N LEU A 82 -21.17 -4.93 -3.28
CA LEU A 82 -21.65 -3.55 -3.28
C LEU A 82 -22.87 -3.41 -2.39
N PRO A 83 -23.14 -2.18 -1.86
CA PRO A 83 -24.32 -1.93 -1.03
C PRO A 83 -25.64 -2.21 -1.75
N ASP A 84 -25.72 -1.95 -3.06
CA ASP A 84 -26.91 -2.27 -3.86
C ASP A 84 -26.91 -3.77 -4.18
N GLU A 85 -27.85 -4.49 -3.57
CA GLU A 85 -27.97 -5.93 -3.74
C GLU A 85 -28.35 -6.36 -5.16
N ALA A 86 -28.87 -5.44 -5.97
CA ALA A 86 -29.18 -5.73 -7.38
C ALA A 86 -27.92 -5.84 -8.22
N LEU A 87 -26.78 -5.36 -7.74
CA LEU A 87 -25.53 -5.41 -8.47
C LEU A 87 -24.76 -6.69 -8.14
N PRO A 88 -24.19 -7.36 -9.14
CA PRO A 88 -23.40 -8.56 -8.91
C PRO A 88 -22.08 -8.24 -8.19
N PRO A 89 -21.50 -9.23 -7.49
CA PRO A 89 -20.20 -9.03 -6.84
C PRO A 89 -19.09 -8.84 -7.86
N VAL A 90 -18.08 -8.10 -7.49
CA VAL A 90 -16.95 -7.72 -8.35
C VAL A 90 -15.66 -8.28 -7.81
N LYS A 91 -14.87 -8.91 -8.67
CA LYS A 91 -13.53 -9.36 -8.33
C LYS A 91 -12.54 -8.22 -8.57
N ALA A 92 -11.73 -7.92 -7.57
CA ALA A 92 -10.64 -6.96 -7.67
C ALA A 92 -9.31 -7.67 -7.46
N SER A 93 -8.44 -7.62 -8.47
CA SER A 93 -7.11 -8.23 -8.44
C SER A 93 -6.08 -7.11 -8.32
N PHE A 94 -5.35 -7.11 -7.22
CA PHE A 94 -4.36 -6.08 -6.87
C PHE A 94 -2.96 -6.58 -7.17
N SER A 95 -2.14 -5.71 -7.73
CA SER A 95 -0.72 -5.96 -7.96
C SER A 95 0.06 -4.70 -7.61
N MET A 96 1.08 -4.84 -6.77
CA MET A 96 1.99 -3.76 -6.39
C MET A 96 3.41 -4.24 -6.65
N THR A 97 4.14 -3.53 -7.50
CA THR A 97 5.48 -3.89 -7.94
C THR A 97 6.43 -2.72 -7.74
N GLY A 98 7.58 -2.98 -7.12
CA GLY A 98 8.62 -1.96 -6.94
C GLY A 98 9.29 -1.62 -8.26
N ARG A 99 9.60 -0.33 -8.46
CA ARG A 99 10.25 0.18 -9.69
C ARG A 99 11.75 0.08 -9.67
N GLY A 100 12.33 -0.56 -8.69
CA GLY A 100 13.76 -0.67 -8.56
C GLY A 100 14.20 -0.52 -7.12
N THR A 101 15.48 -0.22 -6.90
CA THR A 101 16.05 -0.06 -5.57
C THR A 101 15.90 1.37 -5.05
N GLY A 102 15.85 1.53 -3.74
CA GLY A 102 15.76 2.83 -3.08
C GLY A 102 14.38 3.46 -3.20
N SER A 103 14.34 4.76 -3.52
CA SER A 103 13.11 5.55 -3.56
C SER A 103 12.41 5.53 -4.92
N GLY A 104 12.58 4.47 -5.71
CA GLY A 104 11.98 4.36 -7.04
C GLY A 104 10.46 4.28 -7.09
N GLY A 105 9.82 3.99 -5.95
CA GLY A 105 8.37 3.91 -5.86
C GLY A 105 7.80 2.59 -6.34
N TYR A 106 6.48 2.59 -6.55
CA TYR A 106 5.74 1.39 -6.90
C TYR A 106 4.77 1.65 -8.04
N ASP A 107 4.61 0.64 -8.88
CA ASP A 107 3.50 0.56 -9.82
C ASP A 107 2.38 -0.26 -9.19
N ILE A 108 1.18 0.29 -9.16
CA ILE A 108 0.00 -0.36 -8.61
C ILE A 108 -1.02 -0.53 -9.70
N ARG A 109 -1.55 -1.73 -9.82
CA ARG A 109 -2.58 -2.07 -10.78
C ARG A 109 -3.70 -2.82 -10.08
N ILE A 110 -4.93 -2.40 -10.31
CA ILE A 110 -6.10 -3.07 -9.78
C ILE A 110 -7.05 -3.37 -10.94
N ALA A 111 -7.25 -4.65 -11.21
CA ALA A 111 -8.13 -5.11 -12.29
C ALA A 111 -9.47 -5.53 -11.70
N PHE A 112 -10.54 -4.96 -12.23
CA PHE A 112 -11.93 -5.23 -11.81
C PHE A 112 -12.66 -6.01 -12.88
N SER A 113 -13.37 -7.05 -12.45
CA SER A 113 -14.22 -7.87 -13.32
C SER A 113 -15.36 -8.47 -12.50
N LEU A 114 -16.37 -9.00 -13.16
CA LEU A 114 -17.43 -9.71 -12.45
C LEU A 114 -16.86 -10.98 -11.80
N ALA A 115 -17.22 -11.22 -10.55
CA ALA A 115 -16.67 -12.34 -9.78
C ALA A 115 -17.04 -13.71 -10.38
N ASP A 116 -18.22 -13.84 -10.96
CA ASP A 116 -18.76 -15.11 -11.41
C ASP A 116 -18.70 -15.35 -12.93
N ALA A 117 -18.19 -14.38 -13.68
CA ALA A 117 -18.30 -14.43 -15.15
C ALA A 117 -17.14 -15.13 -15.86
N GLY A 118 -16.03 -15.40 -15.17
CA GLY A 118 -14.86 -16.02 -15.79
C GLY A 118 -14.21 -15.12 -16.86
N ASP A 119 -13.46 -15.74 -17.77
CA ASP A 119 -12.65 -15.01 -18.74
C ASP A 119 -13.45 -14.47 -19.94
N ALA A 120 -14.69 -14.90 -20.10
CA ALA A 120 -15.52 -14.50 -21.25
C ALA A 120 -16.23 -13.15 -21.05
N ASP A 121 -16.08 -12.53 -19.90
CA ASP A 121 -16.76 -11.27 -19.58
C ASP A 121 -16.01 -10.08 -20.16
N ASP A 122 -16.76 -9.20 -20.84
CA ASP A 122 -16.22 -7.96 -21.40
C ASP A 122 -16.26 -6.78 -20.42
N CYS A 123 -16.93 -6.92 -19.27
CA CYS A 123 -17.01 -5.88 -18.25
C CYS A 123 -15.75 -5.87 -17.40
N ARG A 124 -14.73 -5.19 -17.86
CA ARG A 124 -13.44 -5.08 -17.17
C ARG A 124 -12.97 -3.65 -17.09
N MET A 125 -12.40 -3.29 -15.96
CA MET A 125 -11.76 -1.99 -15.77
C MET A 125 -10.45 -2.20 -15.04
N THR A 126 -9.49 -1.33 -15.31
CA THR A 126 -8.20 -1.36 -14.64
C THR A 126 -7.86 0.04 -14.13
N LEU A 127 -7.53 0.13 -12.85
CA LEU A 127 -6.91 1.32 -12.28
C LEU A 127 -5.40 1.14 -12.29
N ARG A 128 -4.69 2.14 -12.75
CA ARG A 128 -3.23 2.21 -12.73
C ARG A 128 -2.81 3.38 -11.88
N LEU A 129 -2.03 3.10 -10.85
CA LEU A 129 -1.64 4.08 -9.84
C LEU A 129 -0.13 3.99 -9.63
N SER A 130 0.42 5.05 -9.08
CA SER A 130 1.82 5.09 -8.67
C SER A 130 1.90 5.31 -7.17
N GLY A 131 2.68 4.47 -6.49
CA GLY A 131 3.04 4.70 -5.11
C GLY A 131 4.35 5.47 -5.05
N SER A 132 4.36 6.61 -4.38
CA SER A 132 5.56 7.41 -4.20
C SER A 132 6.20 7.08 -2.86
N VAL A 133 7.53 6.92 -2.86
CA VAL A 133 8.31 6.67 -1.65
C VAL A 133 9.08 7.93 -1.30
N SER A 134 8.95 8.40 -0.08
CA SER A 134 9.77 9.47 0.47
C SER A 134 10.50 8.97 1.71
N GLU A 135 11.74 9.42 1.87
CA GLU A 135 12.57 9.07 3.00
C GLU A 135 13.12 10.34 3.65
N SER A 136 13.19 10.34 4.97
CA SER A 136 13.83 11.42 5.72
C SER A 136 14.65 10.84 6.85
N THR A 137 15.69 11.56 7.25
CA THR A 137 16.56 11.17 8.36
C THR A 137 16.81 12.38 9.24
N ASP A 138 16.56 12.23 10.54
CA ASP A 138 16.88 13.23 11.56
C ASP A 138 17.85 12.63 12.57
N VAL A 139 18.75 13.45 13.07
CA VAL A 139 19.76 13.05 14.04
C VAL A 139 19.63 13.92 15.29
N TYR A 140 19.61 13.25 16.45
CA TYR A 140 19.47 13.92 17.74
C TYR A 140 20.63 13.51 18.65
N ALA A 141 21.31 14.49 19.23
CA ALA A 141 22.35 14.25 20.24
C ALA A 141 21.71 14.06 21.63
N ASN A 142 22.31 13.21 22.44
CA ASN A 142 21.97 13.06 23.86
C ASN A 142 23.24 12.94 24.69
N THR A 143 23.11 12.77 26.01
CA THR A 143 24.26 12.76 26.93
C THR A 143 25.20 11.56 26.75
N ALA A 144 24.69 10.41 26.26
CA ALA A 144 25.46 9.19 26.09
C ALA A 144 25.95 8.99 24.66
N GLY A 145 25.35 9.67 23.69
CA GLY A 145 25.66 9.49 22.29
C GLY A 145 24.69 10.23 21.38
N TRP A 146 24.08 9.53 20.44
CA TRP A 146 23.14 10.12 19.51
C TRP A 146 22.16 9.08 18.97
N SER A 147 21.05 9.56 18.42
CA SER A 147 20.03 8.73 17.81
C SER A 147 19.75 9.21 16.40
N ARG A 148 19.50 8.27 15.49
CA ARG A 148 19.05 8.54 14.13
C ARG A 148 17.63 8.05 13.97
N ILE A 149 16.76 8.91 13.45
CA ILE A 149 15.37 8.56 13.14
C ILE A 149 15.22 8.60 11.63
N ASP A 150 14.95 7.44 11.05
CA ASP A 150 14.67 7.29 9.63
C ASP A 150 13.17 7.08 9.44
N GLU A 151 12.57 7.86 8.56
CA GLU A 151 11.15 7.74 8.24
C GLU A 151 10.98 7.46 6.75
N LEU A 152 10.24 6.38 6.43
CA LEU A 152 9.88 6.02 5.07
C LEU A 152 8.37 6.13 4.95
N THR A 153 7.90 6.86 3.93
CA THR A 153 6.48 7.05 3.68
C THR A 153 6.15 6.66 2.24
N ILE A 154 5.08 5.87 2.07
CA ILE A 154 4.51 5.50 0.79
C ILE A 154 3.12 6.13 0.69
N THR A 155 2.89 6.90 -0.36
CA THR A 155 1.61 7.59 -0.60
C THR A 155 1.03 7.25 -1.96
#